data_27090514de5755b9ba7cdd3e222d3093
#
_entry.id   27090514de5755b9ba7cdd3e222d3093
#
_cell.length_a   1.000
_cell.length_b   1.000
_cell.length_c   1.000
_cell.angle_alpha   90.00
_cell.angle_beta   90.00
_cell.angle_gamma   90.00
#
_symmetry.space_group_name_H-M   'P 1'
#
loop_
_entity.id
_entity.type
_entity.pdbx_description
1 polymer ?
#
loop_
_entity_poly.entity_id
_entity_poly.type
_entity_poly.pdbx_seq_one_letter_code
_entity_poly.pdbx_strand_id
1 'polypeptide(L)'
;MANEMTTETFQGTVNFLPEIIIGIVSPVGTKLEPTIGALKTEFEKKKFEFHHIKISGMFGPVAESMGYSGDLLFKNKFERIDNFIKFGNYVRDNIGTKSLSVLAISQIAEKRSKAPGGAKGIVYIIDQLKTEDEVEQLRDMYGSRFLQISVYSARDVRVDNLSKTIARDHQKRDGNKFRHLAEHLVVRDEDETEVPNGQRVGKIFQLADVVINDDRSDDGSRVGDQICRFVELLFGHNGYSPNHLEYGMYLAHSAALRSLDLSRQVGAAIFRATGEIASLGANEVPKATGGTYWSDNKFDAREYTLGTDSNDVRKKELLDEVVAILLKDGESLSEEQKKKLQKSQFMDALEYGRIVHAEMSALSDAARLGISVQAGTLFCTTFPCHMCSKHIVASGIAKVVFLEPYPKSLTSDLHADSVKIEGTSRGSYGEFASVEFTPFFGITPRRYREFFFRAKRKDGHNYIEYNKGEPRLMIPDAGPYYARREGKAVEALMERISSFRLRQGPKEEKL
;
A
#
# COMPACT_ATOMS: atom_id res chain seq x y z
N MET A 1 42.20 -21.02 46.39
CA MET A 1 42.67 -20.14 45.31
C MET A 1 41.52 -20.04 44.31
N ALA A 2 40.69 -19.06 44.51
CA ALA A 2 39.55 -18.75 43.64
C ALA A 2 40.03 -17.73 42.62
N ASN A 3 39.91 -18.08 41.35
CA ASN A 3 40.22 -17.21 40.22
C ASN A 3 39.11 -16.15 40.11
N GLU A 4 39.47 -14.91 40.33
CA GLU A 4 38.68 -13.72 40.00
C GLU A 4 38.61 -13.62 38.46
N MET A 5 37.45 -13.94 37.92
CA MET A 5 37.08 -13.50 36.57
C MET A 5 36.59 -12.05 36.65
N THR A 6 37.48 -11.15 36.25
CA THR A 6 37.16 -9.74 36.07
C THR A 6 36.11 -9.61 34.95
N THR A 7 34.94 -9.18 35.33
CA THR A 7 33.89 -8.65 34.41
C THR A 7 34.40 -7.31 33.87
N GLU A 8 34.99 -7.31 32.69
CA GLU A 8 35.14 -6.08 31.92
C GLU A 8 33.76 -5.55 31.54
N THR A 9 33.34 -4.57 32.27
CA THR A 9 32.19 -3.71 31.95
C THR A 9 32.50 -3.00 30.63
N PHE A 10 31.82 -3.40 29.58
CA PHE A 10 31.71 -2.65 28.33
C PHE A 10 30.99 -1.32 28.62
N GLN A 11 31.67 -0.33 29.15
CA GLN A 11 31.26 1.09 29.22
C GLN A 11 31.82 1.84 28.01
N GLY A 12 31.32 1.49 26.83
CA GLY A 12 31.34 2.39 25.69
C GLY A 12 29.90 2.78 25.42
N THR A 13 29.49 3.96 25.79
CA THR A 13 28.30 4.60 25.27
C THR A 13 28.54 4.85 23.79
N VAL A 14 28.25 3.85 22.96
CA VAL A 14 28.16 4.04 21.52
C VAL A 14 26.96 4.96 21.32
N ASN A 15 27.19 6.25 21.08
CA ASN A 15 26.16 7.19 20.69
C ASN A 15 25.62 6.76 19.31
N PHE A 16 24.58 5.95 19.35
CA PHE A 16 23.88 5.57 18.14
C PHE A 16 23.08 6.76 17.63
N LEU A 17 23.32 7.15 16.38
CA LEU A 17 22.52 8.15 15.72
C LEU A 17 21.09 7.61 15.52
N PRO A 18 20.05 8.46 15.68
CA PRO A 18 18.69 8.09 15.32
C PRO A 18 18.62 7.62 13.86
N GLU A 19 18.02 6.46 13.63
CA GLU A 19 17.85 5.91 12.28
C GLU A 19 16.37 5.88 11.90
N ILE A 20 16.08 6.21 10.65
CA ILE A 20 14.76 6.15 10.03
C ILE A 20 14.87 5.33 8.77
N ILE A 21 14.02 4.33 8.62
CA ILE A 21 13.97 3.48 7.44
C ILE A 21 12.64 3.74 6.72
N ILE A 22 12.69 4.21 5.49
CA ILE A 22 11.51 4.51 4.69
C ILE A 22 11.46 3.56 3.50
N GLY A 23 10.42 2.74 3.43
CA GLY A 23 10.12 1.90 2.28
C GLY A 23 9.16 2.61 1.33
N ILE A 24 9.54 2.76 0.07
CA ILE A 24 8.67 3.35 -0.96
C ILE A 24 7.93 2.24 -1.69
N VAL A 25 6.61 2.39 -1.77
CA VAL A 25 5.71 1.59 -2.60
C VAL A 25 5.14 2.48 -3.68
N SER A 26 5.37 2.12 -4.93
CA SER A 26 4.79 2.84 -6.06
C SER A 26 4.48 1.88 -7.21
N PRO A 27 3.36 2.07 -7.90
CA PRO A 27 3.08 1.37 -9.14
C PRO A 27 4.08 1.75 -10.23
N VAL A 28 4.37 0.81 -11.13
CA VAL A 28 5.27 1.05 -12.26
C VAL A 28 4.77 2.20 -13.15
N GLY A 29 5.69 3.03 -13.64
CA GLY A 29 5.37 4.23 -14.40
C GLY A 29 5.21 5.51 -13.59
N THR A 30 5.16 5.41 -12.25
CA THR A 30 5.24 6.57 -11.35
C THR A 30 6.64 7.20 -11.41
N LYS A 31 6.71 8.53 -11.43
CA LYS A 31 7.97 9.28 -11.36
C LYS A 31 8.34 9.48 -9.90
N LEU A 32 9.34 8.77 -9.40
CA LEU A 32 9.77 8.86 -8.00
C LEU A 32 10.80 9.94 -7.71
N GLU A 33 11.44 10.47 -8.73
CA GLU A 33 12.50 11.48 -8.58
C GLU A 33 12.04 12.72 -7.79
N PRO A 34 10.83 13.29 -8.00
CA PRO A 34 10.36 14.42 -7.19
C PRO A 34 10.20 14.05 -5.71
N THR A 35 9.60 12.90 -5.41
CA THR A 35 9.38 12.42 -4.04
C THR A 35 10.71 12.15 -3.32
N ILE A 36 11.65 11.46 -3.98
CA ILE A 36 12.97 11.16 -3.41
C ILE A 36 13.79 12.42 -3.20
N GLY A 37 13.75 13.36 -4.18
CA GLY A 37 14.41 14.65 -4.09
C GLY A 37 13.88 15.51 -2.95
N ALA A 38 12.57 15.57 -2.77
CA ALA A 38 11.93 16.29 -1.66
C ALA A 38 12.29 15.67 -0.30
N LEU A 39 12.23 14.32 -0.17
CA LEU A 39 12.66 13.62 1.04
C LEU A 39 14.11 13.96 1.39
N LYS A 40 15.02 13.88 0.40
CA LYS A 40 16.42 14.25 0.60
C LYS A 40 16.55 15.66 1.14
N THR A 41 15.94 16.63 0.48
CA THR A 41 16.00 18.05 0.88
C THR A 41 15.48 18.25 2.30
N GLU A 42 14.35 17.67 2.67
CA GLU A 42 13.75 17.88 3.99
C GLU A 42 14.55 17.19 5.11
N PHE A 43 15.09 16.00 4.90
CA PHE A 43 15.94 15.34 5.89
C PHE A 43 17.32 16.00 6.04
N GLU A 44 17.91 16.52 4.97
CA GLU A 44 19.15 17.30 5.02
C GLU A 44 18.96 18.60 5.83
N LYS A 45 17.80 19.29 5.73
CA LYS A 45 17.46 20.42 6.61
C LYS A 45 17.46 20.05 8.10
N LYS A 46 17.13 18.79 8.43
CA LYS A 46 17.18 18.23 9.80
C LYS A 46 18.57 17.72 10.16
N LYS A 47 19.58 17.87 9.31
CA LYS A 47 20.96 17.38 9.46
C LYS A 47 21.05 15.84 9.53
N PHE A 48 20.11 15.13 8.88
CA PHE A 48 20.17 13.69 8.69
C PHE A 48 20.99 13.36 7.45
N GLU A 49 21.81 12.32 7.54
CA GLU A 49 22.46 11.73 6.39
C GLU A 49 21.44 10.93 5.59
N PHE A 50 21.43 11.09 4.26
CA PHE A 50 20.44 10.50 3.37
C PHE A 50 21.05 9.41 2.51
N HIS A 51 20.51 8.19 2.60
CA HIS A 51 20.91 7.07 1.76
C HIS A 51 19.73 6.53 0.95
N HIS A 52 19.90 6.50 -0.38
CA HIS A 52 18.95 5.88 -1.30
C HIS A 52 19.43 4.47 -1.66
N ILE A 53 18.60 3.46 -1.39
CA ILE A 53 18.85 2.04 -1.61
C ILE A 53 17.88 1.54 -2.68
N LYS A 54 18.42 1.17 -3.86
CA LYS A 54 17.66 0.54 -4.94
C LYS A 54 17.85 -0.96 -4.87
N ILE A 55 16.81 -1.73 -4.53
CA ILE A 55 16.87 -3.20 -4.48
C ILE A 55 17.34 -3.77 -5.82
N SER A 56 16.80 -3.25 -6.92
CA SER A 56 17.19 -3.67 -8.27
C SER A 56 18.66 -3.40 -8.64
N GLY A 57 19.34 -2.52 -7.92
CA GLY A 57 20.77 -2.28 -8.09
C GLY A 57 21.65 -3.44 -7.64
N MET A 58 21.09 -4.35 -6.81
CA MET A 58 21.79 -5.53 -6.31
C MET A 58 21.54 -6.79 -7.16
N PHE A 59 20.69 -6.71 -8.17
CA PHE A 59 20.27 -7.88 -8.96
C PHE A 59 21.42 -8.54 -9.71
N GLY A 60 22.38 -7.77 -10.26
CA GLY A 60 23.54 -8.33 -10.94
C GLY A 60 24.36 -9.26 -10.05
N PRO A 61 24.93 -8.79 -8.93
CA PRO A 61 25.69 -9.64 -8.00
C PRO A 61 24.90 -10.84 -7.46
N VAL A 62 23.61 -10.66 -7.17
CA VAL A 62 22.75 -11.76 -6.69
C VAL A 62 22.53 -12.80 -7.77
N ALA A 63 22.28 -12.39 -9.00
CA ALA A 63 22.10 -13.29 -10.14
C ALA A 63 23.37 -14.13 -10.41
N GLU A 64 24.53 -13.49 -10.35
CA GLU A 64 25.82 -14.18 -10.45
C GLU A 64 26.01 -15.21 -9.32
N SER A 65 25.75 -14.80 -8.08
CA SER A 65 25.83 -15.68 -6.91
C SER A 65 24.87 -16.87 -6.99
N MET A 66 23.68 -16.69 -7.58
CA MET A 66 22.68 -17.74 -7.76
C MET A 66 22.93 -18.61 -9.02
N GLY A 67 23.86 -18.22 -9.90
CA GLY A 67 24.05 -18.89 -11.20
C GLY A 67 22.85 -18.73 -12.13
N TYR A 68 22.12 -17.62 -12.04
CA TYR A 68 20.93 -17.34 -12.85
C TYR A 68 21.28 -17.33 -14.34
N SER A 69 20.54 -18.11 -15.14
CA SER A 69 20.77 -18.24 -16.59
C SER A 69 19.92 -17.27 -17.43
N GLY A 70 18.98 -16.59 -16.81
CA GLY A 70 18.15 -15.59 -17.50
C GLY A 70 18.96 -14.32 -17.79
N ASP A 71 18.48 -13.56 -18.77
CA ASP A 71 19.12 -12.33 -19.19
C ASP A 71 18.74 -11.17 -18.26
N LEU A 72 19.74 -10.55 -17.62
CA LEU A 72 19.60 -9.27 -16.93
C LEU A 72 20.12 -8.10 -17.77
N LEU A 73 20.68 -8.38 -18.96
CA LEU A 73 20.98 -7.36 -19.96
C LEU A 73 19.68 -6.90 -20.61
N PHE A 74 19.61 -5.66 -21.00
CA PHE A 74 18.41 -5.07 -21.59
C PHE A 74 18.80 -4.06 -22.67
N LYS A 75 18.02 -4.05 -23.74
CA LYS A 75 18.20 -3.11 -24.87
C LYS A 75 17.34 -1.86 -24.71
N ASN A 76 16.27 -1.96 -23.93
CA ASN A 76 15.30 -0.90 -23.73
C ASN A 76 14.64 -0.99 -22.35
N LYS A 77 13.87 0.03 -21.99
CA LYS A 77 13.21 0.15 -20.68
C LYS A 77 12.18 -0.96 -20.42
N PHE A 78 11.46 -1.39 -21.46
CA PHE A 78 10.48 -2.47 -21.35
C PHE A 78 11.17 -3.78 -20.93
N GLU A 79 12.18 -4.21 -21.69
CA GLU A 79 12.95 -5.43 -21.36
C GLU A 79 13.56 -5.36 -19.97
N ARG A 80 14.12 -4.18 -19.62
CA ARG A 80 14.68 -3.99 -18.27
C ARG A 80 13.65 -4.25 -17.18
N ILE A 81 12.47 -3.64 -17.27
CA ILE A 81 11.43 -3.80 -16.24
C ILE A 81 10.95 -5.24 -16.21
N ASP A 82 10.65 -5.82 -17.37
CA ASP A 82 10.17 -7.19 -17.49
C ASP A 82 11.16 -8.23 -16.93
N ASN A 83 12.44 -8.11 -17.30
CA ASN A 83 13.49 -9.00 -16.81
C ASN A 83 13.73 -8.83 -15.31
N PHE A 84 13.63 -7.60 -14.78
CA PHE A 84 13.75 -7.35 -13.35
C PHE A 84 12.57 -7.91 -12.55
N ILE A 85 11.36 -7.85 -13.09
CA ILE A 85 10.19 -8.51 -12.49
C ILE A 85 10.41 -10.04 -12.45
N LYS A 86 10.81 -10.63 -13.59
CA LYS A 86 11.12 -12.07 -13.69
C LYS A 86 12.19 -12.50 -12.69
N PHE A 87 13.28 -11.75 -12.60
CA PHE A 87 14.35 -12.06 -11.66
C PHE A 87 13.92 -11.90 -10.20
N GLY A 88 13.17 -10.85 -9.87
CA GLY A 88 12.63 -10.67 -8.53
C GLY A 88 11.74 -11.84 -8.10
N ASN A 89 10.84 -12.29 -8.99
CA ASN A 89 10.02 -13.48 -8.76
C ASN A 89 10.89 -14.73 -8.58
N TYR A 90 11.89 -14.93 -9.45
CA TYR A 90 12.83 -16.05 -9.35
C TYR A 90 13.54 -16.10 -7.99
N VAL A 91 13.99 -14.95 -7.47
CA VAL A 91 14.61 -14.88 -6.13
C VAL A 91 13.61 -15.27 -5.05
N ARG A 92 12.37 -14.75 -5.10
CA ARG A 92 11.34 -15.09 -4.12
C ARG A 92 10.98 -16.58 -4.14
N ASP A 93 10.87 -17.18 -5.32
CA ASP A 93 10.52 -18.59 -5.48
C ASP A 93 11.62 -19.54 -4.98
N ASN A 94 12.88 -19.20 -5.18
CA ASN A 94 14.00 -20.13 -4.94
C ASN A 94 14.73 -19.90 -3.62
N ILE A 95 14.74 -18.66 -3.13
CA ILE A 95 15.44 -18.27 -1.90
C ILE A 95 14.47 -17.96 -0.76
N GLY A 96 13.31 -17.35 -1.10
CA GLY A 96 12.25 -17.04 -0.16
C GLY A 96 11.66 -15.66 -0.36
N THR A 97 10.39 -15.51 0.02
CA THR A 97 9.56 -14.32 -0.24
C THR A 97 10.09 -13.03 0.39
N LYS A 98 10.85 -13.14 1.49
CA LYS A 98 11.47 -12.02 2.22
C LYS A 98 12.88 -11.66 1.75
N SER A 99 13.43 -12.37 0.76
CA SER A 99 14.85 -12.25 0.38
C SER A 99 15.24 -10.87 -0.14
N LEU A 100 14.36 -10.21 -0.91
CA LEU A 100 14.67 -8.89 -1.48
C LEU A 100 14.72 -7.79 -0.41
N SER A 101 13.88 -7.86 0.63
CA SER A 101 13.98 -6.93 1.77
C SER A 101 15.24 -7.19 2.60
N VAL A 102 15.70 -8.45 2.72
CA VAL A 102 16.97 -8.76 3.41
C VAL A 102 18.17 -8.21 2.65
N LEU A 103 18.14 -8.17 1.31
CA LEU A 103 19.17 -7.46 0.53
C LEU A 103 19.20 -5.96 0.90
N ALA A 104 18.05 -5.30 1.01
CA ALA A 104 18.02 -3.91 1.46
C ALA A 104 18.58 -3.75 2.89
N ILE A 105 18.26 -4.67 3.80
CA ILE A 105 18.80 -4.71 5.17
C ILE A 105 20.32 -4.82 5.15
N SER A 106 20.91 -5.65 4.28
CA SER A 106 22.37 -5.76 4.16
C SER A 106 23.03 -4.44 3.75
N GLN A 107 22.39 -3.69 2.85
CA GLN A 107 22.86 -2.36 2.43
C GLN A 107 22.74 -1.31 3.55
N ILE A 108 21.70 -1.38 4.37
CA ILE A 108 21.57 -0.52 5.55
C ILE A 108 22.71 -0.77 6.52
N ALA A 109 22.98 -2.03 6.86
CA ALA A 109 24.06 -2.41 7.76
C ALA A 109 25.45 -1.98 7.23
N GLU A 110 25.69 -2.13 5.92
CA GLU A 110 26.93 -1.67 5.27
C GLU A 110 27.08 -0.14 5.36
N LYS A 111 26.03 0.61 5.03
CA LYS A 111 26.08 2.08 5.03
C LYS A 111 26.24 2.64 6.44
N ARG A 112 25.57 2.04 7.42
CA ARG A 112 25.71 2.39 8.85
C ARG A 112 27.14 2.32 9.30
N SER A 113 27.89 1.28 8.91
CA SER A 113 29.30 1.09 9.31
C SER A 113 30.25 2.17 8.74
N LYS A 114 29.81 2.89 7.70
CA LYS A 114 30.59 3.92 7.00
C LYS A 114 30.09 5.35 7.31
N ALA A 115 29.12 5.52 8.22
CA ALA A 115 28.51 6.82 8.49
C ALA A 115 29.55 7.83 9.00
N PRO A 116 29.63 9.04 8.41
CA PRO A 116 30.58 10.08 8.83
C PRO A 116 30.16 10.68 10.17
N GLY A 117 31.14 11.16 10.93
CA GLY A 117 30.87 11.94 12.13
C GLY A 117 30.20 13.28 11.81
N GLY A 118 29.26 13.72 12.70
CA GLY A 118 28.63 15.04 12.64
C GLY A 118 27.17 15.10 12.16
N ALA A 119 26.62 14.01 11.62
CA ALA A 119 25.18 13.92 11.37
C ALA A 119 24.40 13.83 12.68
N LYS A 120 23.14 14.36 12.69
CA LYS A 120 22.20 14.21 13.82
C LYS A 120 21.37 12.91 13.74
N GLY A 121 21.42 12.21 12.60
CA GLY A 121 20.71 10.97 12.35
C GLY A 121 20.95 10.48 10.93
N ILE A 122 20.39 9.31 10.61
CA ILE A 122 20.52 8.69 9.30
C ILE A 122 19.13 8.30 8.79
N VAL A 123 18.85 8.57 7.53
CA VAL A 123 17.64 8.07 6.86
C VAL A 123 18.00 7.20 5.67
N TYR A 124 17.41 6.01 5.62
CA TYR A 124 17.54 5.06 4.53
C TYR A 124 16.22 5.01 3.76
N ILE A 125 16.28 5.26 2.46
CA ILE A 125 15.13 5.17 1.55
C ILE A 125 15.29 3.90 0.73
N ILE A 126 14.40 2.92 0.96
CA ILE A 126 14.36 1.68 0.19
C ILE A 126 13.38 1.88 -0.95
N ASP A 127 13.89 1.83 -2.17
CA ASP A 127 13.11 2.07 -3.38
C ASP A 127 12.52 0.77 -3.92
N GLN A 128 11.20 0.80 -4.04
CA GLN A 128 10.34 -0.16 -4.70
C GLN A 128 10.15 -1.51 -3.98
N LEU A 129 9.45 -1.46 -2.86
CA LEU A 129 8.86 -2.68 -2.27
C LEU A 129 7.68 -3.14 -3.13
N LYS A 130 7.50 -4.47 -3.29
CA LYS A 130 6.56 -5.06 -4.23
C LYS A 130 5.64 -6.13 -3.64
N THR A 131 5.92 -6.62 -2.44
CA THR A 131 5.15 -7.69 -1.79
C THR A 131 4.89 -7.42 -0.31
N GLU A 132 3.85 -8.06 0.23
CA GLU A 132 3.50 -7.97 1.65
C GLU A 132 4.63 -8.48 2.55
N ASP A 133 5.24 -9.60 2.20
CA ASP A 133 6.34 -10.21 2.95
C ASP A 133 7.56 -9.28 3.08
N GLU A 134 7.86 -8.48 2.05
CA GLU A 134 8.93 -7.48 2.09
C GLU A 134 8.63 -6.37 3.10
N VAL A 135 7.39 -5.87 3.10
CA VAL A 135 6.94 -4.82 4.02
C VAL A 135 6.91 -5.34 5.45
N GLU A 136 6.33 -6.53 5.68
CA GLU A 136 6.27 -7.17 6.99
C GLU A 136 7.67 -7.41 7.57
N GLN A 137 8.59 -7.95 6.77
CA GLN A 137 9.97 -8.17 7.20
C GLN A 137 10.64 -6.88 7.70
N LEU A 138 10.44 -5.77 7.01
CA LEU A 138 11.00 -4.49 7.41
C LEU A 138 10.30 -3.92 8.65
N ARG A 139 8.97 -4.08 8.78
CA ARG A 139 8.22 -3.71 9.98
C ARG A 139 8.65 -4.52 11.19
N ASP A 140 8.81 -5.83 11.04
CA ASP A 140 9.28 -6.73 12.10
C ASP A 140 10.72 -6.41 12.51
N MET A 141 11.57 -6.05 11.56
CA MET A 141 12.98 -5.74 11.82
C MET A 141 13.13 -4.43 12.58
N TYR A 142 12.48 -3.36 12.09
CA TYR A 142 12.74 -1.98 12.54
C TYR A 142 11.62 -1.39 13.41
N GLY A 143 10.48 -2.07 13.53
CA GLY A 143 9.36 -1.62 14.35
C GLY A 143 8.87 -0.22 13.96
N SER A 144 8.75 0.68 14.93
CA SER A 144 8.28 2.06 14.74
C SER A 144 9.21 2.92 13.85
N ARG A 145 10.47 2.52 13.68
CA ARG A 145 11.46 3.21 12.84
C ARG A 145 11.25 2.97 11.34
N PHE A 146 10.52 1.93 10.98
CA PHE A 146 10.12 1.70 9.59
C PHE A 146 8.84 2.46 9.28
N LEU A 147 8.89 3.23 8.20
CA LEU A 147 7.76 3.98 7.66
C LEU A 147 7.58 3.58 6.19
N GLN A 148 6.34 3.32 5.80
CA GLN A 148 6.01 3.07 4.41
C GLN A 148 5.39 4.32 3.80
N ILE A 149 5.95 4.78 2.71
CA ILE A 149 5.36 5.83 1.87
C ILE A 149 4.84 5.17 0.59
N SER A 150 3.54 5.29 0.33
CA SER A 150 2.97 4.93 -0.97
C SER A 150 2.81 6.18 -1.83
N VAL A 151 3.28 6.09 -3.08
CA VAL A 151 3.20 7.20 -4.04
C VAL A 151 2.15 6.86 -5.09
N TYR A 152 1.04 7.61 -5.06
CA TYR A 152 -0.03 7.48 -6.04
C TYR A 152 0.29 8.27 -7.30
N SER A 153 0.06 7.65 -8.44
CA SER A 153 -0.02 8.30 -9.75
C SER A 153 -1.14 7.62 -10.55
N ALA A 154 -1.97 8.41 -11.20
CA ALA A 154 -3.10 7.91 -11.95
C ALA A 154 -2.67 6.95 -13.05
N ARG A 155 -3.47 5.88 -13.29
CA ARG A 155 -3.11 4.79 -14.20
C ARG A 155 -2.78 5.28 -15.61
N ASP A 156 -3.59 6.20 -16.16
CA ASP A 156 -3.36 6.73 -17.51
C ASP A 156 -2.07 7.55 -17.59
N VAL A 157 -1.69 8.26 -16.52
CA VAL A 157 -0.41 8.98 -16.43
C VAL A 157 0.76 8.02 -16.44
N ARG A 158 0.67 6.93 -15.67
CA ARG A 158 1.72 5.90 -15.60
C ARG A 158 1.93 5.20 -16.94
N VAL A 159 0.83 4.83 -17.62
CA VAL A 159 0.86 4.25 -18.95
C VAL A 159 1.49 5.22 -19.97
N ASP A 160 1.10 6.51 -19.90
CA ASP A 160 1.67 7.54 -20.78
C ASP A 160 3.17 7.76 -20.52
N ASN A 161 3.60 7.83 -19.27
CA ASN A 161 5.00 7.95 -18.89
C ASN A 161 5.84 6.78 -19.43
N LEU A 162 5.34 5.55 -19.25
CA LEU A 162 6.02 4.34 -19.73
C LEU A 162 6.06 4.28 -21.25
N SER A 163 4.94 4.52 -21.92
CA SER A 163 4.84 4.46 -23.39
C SER A 163 5.77 5.48 -24.06
N LYS A 164 5.84 6.70 -23.52
CA LYS A 164 6.80 7.73 -23.98
C LYS A 164 8.26 7.32 -23.73
N THR A 165 8.54 6.70 -22.60
CA THR A 165 9.90 6.24 -22.28
C THR A 165 10.32 5.10 -23.21
N ILE A 166 9.45 4.09 -23.42
CA ILE A 166 9.70 2.99 -24.35
C ILE A 166 9.89 3.52 -25.78
N ALA A 167 9.05 4.48 -26.22
CA ALA A 167 9.18 5.08 -27.54
C ALA A 167 10.54 5.77 -27.75
N ARG A 168 11.05 6.49 -26.74
CA ARG A 168 12.38 7.12 -26.79
C ARG A 168 13.50 6.11 -26.97
N ASP A 169 13.44 4.97 -26.24
CA ASP A 169 14.43 3.90 -26.36
C ASP A 169 14.44 3.31 -27.79
N HIS A 170 13.28 3.28 -28.44
CA HIS A 170 13.14 2.87 -29.85
C HIS A 170 13.36 4.01 -30.85
N GLN A 171 13.87 5.16 -30.39
CA GLN A 171 14.08 6.36 -31.24
C GLN A 171 12.81 6.84 -31.95
N LYS A 172 11.64 6.64 -31.34
CA LYS A 172 10.34 7.08 -31.84
C LYS A 172 9.78 8.21 -30.97
N ARG A 173 9.03 9.13 -31.60
CA ARG A 173 8.38 10.25 -30.88
C ARG A 173 6.97 9.91 -30.41
N ASP A 174 6.29 9.02 -31.15
CA ASP A 174 4.91 8.62 -30.87
C ASP A 174 4.85 7.49 -29.82
N GLY A 175 4.47 7.83 -28.60
CA GLY A 175 4.29 6.90 -27.49
C GLY A 175 3.09 5.95 -27.70
N ASN A 176 2.07 6.36 -28.47
CA ASN A 176 0.84 5.57 -28.62
C ASN A 176 1.09 4.18 -29.19
N LYS A 177 2.09 4.04 -30.08
CA LYS A 177 2.48 2.74 -30.64
C LYS A 177 2.97 1.73 -29.60
N PHE A 178 3.41 2.21 -28.44
CA PHE A 178 3.96 1.39 -27.35
C PHE A 178 3.02 1.32 -26.13
N ARG A 179 1.80 1.87 -26.24
CA ARG A 179 0.83 1.91 -25.14
C ARG A 179 0.50 0.50 -24.62
N HIS A 180 0.33 -0.47 -25.52
CA HIS A 180 0.04 -1.86 -25.17
C HIS A 180 1.16 -2.50 -24.32
N LEU A 181 2.43 -2.19 -24.61
CA LEU A 181 3.57 -2.66 -23.79
C LEU A 181 3.57 -2.01 -22.41
N ALA A 182 3.25 -0.71 -22.33
CA ALA A 182 3.13 0.00 -21.08
C ALA A 182 1.97 -0.56 -20.23
N GLU A 183 0.81 -0.80 -20.82
CA GLU A 183 -0.35 -1.41 -20.15
C GLU A 183 -0.04 -2.80 -19.61
N HIS A 184 0.66 -3.63 -20.40
CA HIS A 184 1.10 -4.95 -19.95
C HIS A 184 1.96 -4.88 -18.68
N LEU A 185 2.92 -3.95 -18.61
CA LEU A 185 3.76 -3.77 -17.42
C LEU A 185 2.95 -3.26 -16.22
N VAL A 186 2.01 -2.34 -16.45
CA VAL A 186 1.17 -1.78 -15.39
C VAL A 186 0.28 -2.85 -14.76
N VAL A 187 -0.43 -3.63 -15.58
CA VAL A 187 -1.29 -4.73 -15.07
C VAL A 187 -0.48 -5.74 -14.26
N ARG A 188 0.69 -6.10 -14.77
CA ARG A 188 1.56 -7.08 -14.13
C ARG A 188 2.11 -6.60 -12.78
N ASP A 189 2.45 -5.33 -12.67
CA ASP A 189 2.96 -4.73 -11.41
C ASP A 189 1.85 -4.57 -10.36
N GLU A 190 0.62 -4.25 -10.79
CA GLU A 190 -0.52 -4.05 -9.89
C GLU A 190 -0.89 -5.33 -9.16
N ASP A 191 -1.08 -6.42 -9.86
CA ASP A 191 -1.40 -7.73 -9.26
C ASP A 191 -1.09 -8.89 -10.21
N GLU A 192 0.08 -9.51 -10.04
CA GLU A 192 0.52 -10.68 -10.80
C GLU A 192 -0.08 -11.98 -10.21
N THR A 193 -1.42 -12.10 -10.26
CA THR A 193 -2.20 -13.16 -9.59
C THR A 193 -1.87 -14.57 -10.03
N GLU A 194 -1.39 -14.76 -11.26
CA GLU A 194 -1.05 -16.08 -11.81
C GLU A 194 0.30 -16.61 -11.29
N VAL A 195 1.14 -15.73 -10.75
CA VAL A 195 2.46 -16.08 -10.21
C VAL A 195 2.38 -16.11 -8.68
N PRO A 196 2.65 -17.25 -8.01
CA PRO A 196 2.48 -17.37 -6.55
C PRO A 196 3.20 -16.30 -5.74
N ASN A 197 4.45 -15.97 -6.09
CA ASN A 197 5.27 -14.95 -5.44
C ASN A 197 5.48 -13.71 -6.31
N GLY A 198 4.51 -13.42 -7.20
CA GLY A 198 4.49 -12.27 -8.07
C GLY A 198 4.28 -10.94 -7.33
N GLN A 199 4.34 -9.85 -8.07
CA GLN A 199 4.14 -8.51 -7.52
C GLN A 199 2.70 -8.29 -7.06
N ARG A 200 2.52 -7.54 -5.96
CA ARG A 200 1.23 -7.27 -5.31
C ARG A 200 1.15 -5.81 -4.85
N VAL A 201 1.59 -4.88 -5.72
CA VAL A 201 1.64 -3.45 -5.35
C VAL A 201 0.27 -2.94 -4.91
N GLY A 202 -0.80 -3.36 -5.56
CA GLY A 202 -2.17 -3.01 -5.18
C GLY A 202 -2.52 -3.39 -3.73
N LYS A 203 -2.03 -4.55 -3.25
CA LYS A 203 -2.30 -5.04 -1.89
C LYS A 203 -1.52 -4.32 -0.80
N ILE A 204 -0.30 -3.87 -1.11
CA ILE A 204 0.57 -3.22 -0.12
C ILE A 204 0.40 -1.70 -0.10
N PHE A 205 -0.26 -1.13 -1.11
CA PHE A 205 -0.40 0.31 -1.23
C PHE A 205 -1.12 0.94 -0.02
N GLN A 206 -2.23 0.35 0.43
CA GLN A 206 -3.02 0.82 1.57
C GLN A 206 -2.36 0.57 2.93
N LEU A 207 -1.30 -0.25 2.99
CA LEU A 207 -0.54 -0.48 4.23
C LEU A 207 0.40 0.68 4.58
N ALA A 208 0.42 1.73 3.77
CA ALA A 208 1.26 2.91 3.95
C ALA A 208 1.00 3.62 5.28
N ASP A 209 2.03 4.22 5.81
CA ASP A 209 1.96 5.18 6.91
C ASP A 209 1.64 6.60 6.38
N VAL A 210 2.05 6.86 5.14
CA VAL A 210 1.79 8.11 4.41
C VAL A 210 1.51 7.80 2.94
N VAL A 211 0.52 8.44 2.36
CA VAL A 211 0.28 8.43 0.91
C VAL A 211 0.62 9.78 0.33
N ILE A 212 1.44 9.79 -0.70
CA ILE A 212 1.80 10.98 -1.49
C ILE A 212 1.07 10.90 -2.83
N ASN A 213 0.41 11.96 -3.22
CA ASN A 213 -0.17 12.08 -4.55
C ASN A 213 0.88 12.72 -5.47
N ASP A 214 1.34 11.97 -6.48
CA ASP A 214 2.20 12.47 -7.56
C ASP A 214 1.34 13.37 -8.46
N ASP A 215 1.16 14.60 -8.01
CA ASP A 215 0.44 15.62 -8.77
C ASP A 215 1.14 15.84 -10.12
N ARG A 216 0.35 15.99 -11.15
CA ARG A 216 0.81 16.22 -12.53
C ARG A 216 1.45 17.61 -12.74
N SER A 217 1.60 18.41 -11.70
CA SER A 217 2.34 19.67 -11.81
C SER A 217 3.80 19.36 -12.14
N ASP A 218 4.28 19.86 -13.25
CA ASP A 218 5.64 19.60 -13.74
C ASP A 218 6.73 20.16 -12.82
N ASP A 219 6.38 21.07 -11.91
CA ASP A 219 7.27 21.69 -10.93
C ASP A 219 7.44 20.89 -9.63
N GLY A 220 6.58 19.88 -9.39
CA GLY A 220 6.62 19.03 -8.18
C GLY A 220 6.30 19.76 -6.86
N SER A 221 5.84 21.02 -6.91
CA SER A 221 5.59 21.84 -5.70
C SER A 221 4.64 21.16 -4.72
N ARG A 222 3.56 20.55 -5.22
CA ARG A 222 2.59 19.84 -4.39
C ARG A 222 3.18 18.59 -3.72
N VAL A 223 4.04 17.85 -4.39
CA VAL A 223 4.77 16.71 -3.80
C VAL A 223 5.72 17.22 -2.71
N GLY A 224 6.44 18.31 -2.99
CA GLY A 224 7.33 18.96 -2.02
C GLY A 224 6.62 19.37 -0.74
N ASP A 225 5.44 19.99 -0.85
CA ASP A 225 4.63 20.44 0.28
C ASP A 225 4.13 19.26 1.12
N GLN A 226 3.67 18.17 0.48
CA GLN A 226 3.24 16.95 1.16
C GLN A 226 4.39 16.32 1.94
N ILE A 227 5.58 16.23 1.34
CA ILE A 227 6.78 15.68 1.98
C ILE A 227 7.27 16.59 3.10
N CYS A 228 7.31 17.91 2.89
CA CYS A 228 7.67 18.88 3.93
C CYS A 228 6.78 18.70 5.16
N ARG A 229 5.45 18.69 4.97
CA ARG A 229 4.48 18.49 6.06
C ARG A 229 4.68 17.15 6.78
N PHE A 230 4.91 16.07 6.03
CA PHE A 230 5.19 14.76 6.61
C PHE A 230 6.45 14.78 7.49
N VAL A 231 7.56 15.31 6.97
CA VAL A 231 8.82 15.38 7.72
C VAL A 231 8.70 16.30 8.93
N GLU A 232 8.05 17.46 8.80
CA GLU A 232 7.81 18.33 9.94
C GLU A 232 6.97 17.65 11.04
N LEU A 233 5.91 16.91 10.69
CA LEU A 233 5.13 16.11 11.63
C LEU A 233 5.97 15.01 12.30
N LEU A 234 6.81 14.33 11.53
CA LEU A 234 7.71 13.28 12.01
C LEU A 234 8.70 13.83 13.06
N PHE A 235 9.12 15.09 12.91
CA PHE A 235 9.99 15.77 13.85
C PHE A 235 9.22 16.62 14.90
N GLY A 236 7.92 16.38 15.06
CA GLY A 236 7.14 16.90 16.18
C GLY A 236 6.66 18.33 16.02
N HIS A 237 6.53 18.83 14.78
CA HIS A 237 5.94 20.14 14.55
C HIS A 237 4.54 20.22 15.16
N ASN A 238 4.36 21.07 16.16
CA ASN A 238 3.16 21.12 16.99
C ASN A 238 2.07 22.09 16.46
N GLY A 239 2.34 22.80 15.38
CA GLY A 239 1.41 23.70 14.70
C GLY A 239 0.57 23.03 13.60
N TYR A 240 0.82 21.75 13.28
CA TYR A 240 -0.01 21.01 12.35
C TYR A 240 -1.12 20.23 13.07
N SER A 241 -2.33 20.32 12.52
CA SER A 241 -3.47 19.46 12.84
C SER A 241 -3.79 18.57 11.63
N PRO A 242 -4.60 17.51 11.80
CA PRO A 242 -5.13 16.77 10.66
C PRO A 242 -5.89 17.69 9.71
N ASN A 243 -5.77 17.44 8.42
CA ASN A 243 -6.64 18.04 7.44
C ASN A 243 -7.96 17.24 7.28
N HIS A 244 -8.90 17.72 6.48
CA HIS A 244 -10.19 17.05 6.27
C HIS A 244 -10.04 15.64 5.69
N LEU A 245 -9.07 15.42 4.78
CA LEU A 245 -8.83 14.10 4.19
C LEU A 245 -8.35 13.11 5.25
N GLU A 246 -7.38 13.53 6.07
CA GLU A 246 -6.81 12.69 7.13
C GLU A 246 -7.83 12.36 8.21
N TYR A 247 -8.60 13.36 8.64
CA TYR A 247 -9.63 13.16 9.67
C TYR A 247 -10.77 12.28 9.17
N GLY A 248 -11.26 12.53 7.96
CA GLY A 248 -12.33 11.74 7.35
C GLY A 248 -11.92 10.28 7.15
N MET A 249 -10.72 10.04 6.64
CA MET A 249 -10.22 8.68 6.44
C MET A 249 -9.94 7.96 7.77
N TYR A 250 -9.47 8.68 8.80
CA TYR A 250 -9.31 8.13 10.14
C TYR A 250 -10.65 7.67 10.74
N LEU A 251 -11.71 8.45 10.58
CA LEU A 251 -13.04 8.06 11.05
C LEU A 251 -13.62 6.88 10.26
N ALA A 252 -13.44 6.86 8.94
CA ALA A 252 -13.82 5.71 8.12
C ALA A 252 -13.10 4.43 8.59
N HIS A 253 -11.78 4.51 8.79
CA HIS A 253 -11.01 3.38 9.30
C HIS A 253 -11.44 2.97 10.72
N SER A 254 -11.73 3.92 11.60
CA SER A 254 -12.21 3.64 12.95
C SER A 254 -13.56 2.91 12.94
N ALA A 255 -14.44 3.28 11.99
CA ALA A 255 -15.70 2.57 11.79
C ALA A 255 -15.47 1.13 11.29
N ALA A 256 -14.48 0.89 10.42
CA ALA A 256 -14.14 -0.45 9.92
C ALA A 256 -13.79 -1.44 11.04
N LEU A 257 -13.13 -0.98 12.11
CA LEU A 257 -12.63 -1.84 13.19
C LEU A 257 -13.74 -2.58 13.96
N ARG A 258 -15.00 -2.17 13.83
CA ARG A 258 -16.12 -2.88 14.45
C ARG A 258 -16.67 -4.04 13.61
N SER A 259 -16.28 -4.15 12.34
CA SER A 259 -16.75 -5.20 11.45
C SER A 259 -16.17 -6.55 11.85
N LEU A 260 -17.01 -7.59 11.82
CA LEU A 260 -16.65 -9.00 11.93
C LEU A 260 -16.96 -9.78 10.64
N ASP A 261 -17.00 -9.06 9.51
CA ASP A 261 -17.09 -9.67 8.19
C ASP A 261 -15.95 -10.67 7.98
N LEU A 262 -16.28 -11.85 7.45
CA LEU A 262 -15.34 -12.95 7.27
C LEU A 262 -14.30 -12.69 6.18
N SER A 263 -14.57 -11.74 5.27
CA SER A 263 -13.66 -11.39 4.17
C SER A 263 -12.69 -10.29 4.57
N ARG A 264 -13.19 -9.11 4.98
CA ARG A 264 -12.36 -7.96 5.37
C ARG A 264 -13.18 -6.88 6.07
N GLN A 265 -12.49 -6.05 6.85
CA GLN A 265 -13.09 -4.90 7.52
C GLN A 265 -13.08 -3.68 6.58
N VAL A 266 -14.26 -3.14 6.29
CA VAL A 266 -14.41 -1.91 5.50
C VAL A 266 -15.18 -0.88 6.32
N GLY A 267 -14.79 0.39 6.22
CA GLY A 267 -15.46 1.49 6.89
C GLY A 267 -15.68 2.68 5.98
N ALA A 268 -16.74 3.42 6.26
CA ALA A 268 -17.09 4.65 5.59
C ALA A 268 -17.44 5.76 6.58
N ALA A 269 -17.17 7.01 6.20
CA ALA A 269 -17.57 8.20 6.92
C ALA A 269 -18.12 9.22 5.94
N ILE A 270 -19.27 9.82 6.24
CA ILE A 270 -19.88 10.87 5.41
C ILE A 270 -19.77 12.20 6.14
N PHE A 271 -19.24 13.18 5.44
CA PHE A 271 -19.20 14.56 5.87
C PHE A 271 -20.13 15.40 5.02
N ARG A 272 -20.85 16.30 5.65
CA ARG A 272 -21.67 17.30 4.97
C ARG A 272 -20.76 18.27 4.20
N ALA A 273 -21.34 18.99 3.24
CA ALA A 273 -20.61 20.02 2.49
C ALA A 273 -20.02 21.12 3.40
N THR A 274 -20.60 21.34 4.56
CA THR A 274 -20.16 22.29 5.59
C THR A 274 -19.08 21.75 6.52
N GLY A 275 -18.73 20.46 6.42
CA GLY A 275 -17.60 19.84 7.12
C GLY A 275 -17.98 19.03 8.38
N GLU A 276 -19.28 18.99 8.78
CA GLU A 276 -19.70 18.17 9.90
C GLU A 276 -19.87 16.71 9.51
N ILE A 277 -19.70 15.81 10.48
CA ILE A 277 -19.92 14.39 10.31
C ILE A 277 -21.44 14.15 10.19
N ALA A 278 -21.88 13.54 9.09
CA ALA A 278 -23.24 13.12 8.89
C ALA A 278 -23.51 11.72 9.45
N SER A 279 -22.67 10.75 9.09
CA SER A 279 -22.82 9.36 9.53
C SER A 279 -21.51 8.59 9.39
N LEU A 280 -21.44 7.43 10.05
CA LEU A 280 -20.38 6.44 9.94
C LEU A 280 -20.99 5.10 9.56
N GLY A 281 -20.28 4.28 8.80
CA GLY A 281 -20.72 2.95 8.41
C GLY A 281 -19.58 1.93 8.48
N ALA A 282 -19.91 0.70 8.83
CA ALA A 282 -19.06 -0.46 8.70
C ALA A 282 -19.79 -1.53 7.91
N ASN A 283 -19.04 -2.37 7.20
CA ASN A 283 -19.63 -3.54 6.55
C ASN A 283 -20.02 -4.56 7.62
N GLU A 284 -21.32 -4.70 7.87
CA GLU A 284 -21.83 -5.59 8.91
C GLU A 284 -23.27 -6.01 8.63
N VAL A 285 -23.71 -7.10 9.23
CA VAL A 285 -25.07 -7.60 9.11
C VAL A 285 -26.06 -6.63 9.76
N PRO A 286 -27.11 -6.19 9.04
CA PRO A 286 -28.13 -5.30 9.57
C PRO A 286 -29.02 -6.03 10.56
N LYS A 287 -29.59 -5.28 11.51
CA LYS A 287 -30.60 -5.80 12.45
C LYS A 287 -31.95 -5.14 12.27
N ALA A 288 -33.01 -5.83 12.66
CA ALA A 288 -34.34 -5.26 12.68
C ALA A 288 -34.37 -3.96 13.50
N THR A 289 -35.16 -3.00 13.08
CA THR A 289 -35.31 -1.64 13.62
C THR A 289 -34.18 -0.67 13.26
N GLY A 290 -33.21 -1.09 12.47
CA GLY A 290 -32.13 -0.26 11.91
C GLY A 290 -30.78 -0.40 12.58
N GLY A 291 -29.75 0.02 11.85
CA GLY A 291 -28.35 -0.18 12.21
C GLY A 291 -27.90 -1.63 12.03
N THR A 292 -26.74 -1.95 12.57
CA THR A 292 -26.11 -3.26 12.48
C THR A 292 -25.87 -3.86 13.86
N TYR A 293 -25.57 -5.15 13.94
CA TYR A 293 -25.26 -5.81 15.21
C TYR A 293 -24.00 -5.24 15.88
N TRP A 294 -23.99 -5.28 17.22
CA TRP A 294 -22.86 -4.94 18.07
C TRP A 294 -22.49 -6.13 18.97
N SER A 295 -21.26 -6.15 19.47
CA SER A 295 -20.75 -7.25 20.31
C SER A 295 -21.47 -7.39 21.66
N ASP A 296 -22.13 -6.33 22.13
CA ASP A 296 -22.92 -6.30 23.37
C ASP A 296 -24.42 -6.58 23.15
N ASN A 297 -24.85 -6.89 21.92
CA ASN A 297 -26.22 -7.29 21.67
C ASN A 297 -26.51 -8.68 22.28
N LYS A 298 -27.67 -8.83 22.94
CA LYS A 298 -28.10 -10.12 23.54
C LYS A 298 -28.17 -11.26 22.52
N PHE A 299 -28.60 -10.94 21.30
CA PHE A 299 -28.66 -11.87 20.19
C PHE A 299 -27.77 -11.36 19.08
N ASP A 300 -26.94 -12.22 18.53
CA ASP A 300 -26.00 -11.93 17.46
C ASP A 300 -26.22 -12.92 16.31
N ALA A 301 -26.54 -12.40 15.13
CA ALA A 301 -26.77 -13.18 13.93
C ALA A 301 -25.79 -12.80 12.81
N ARG A 302 -24.63 -12.28 13.16
CA ARG A 302 -23.56 -12.01 12.22
C ARG A 302 -22.99 -13.30 11.64
N GLU A 303 -22.34 -13.24 10.50
CA GLU A 303 -21.89 -14.43 9.77
C GLU A 303 -20.86 -15.25 10.53
N TYR A 304 -19.98 -14.61 11.32
CA TYR A 304 -19.03 -15.35 12.16
C TYR A 304 -19.73 -16.26 13.19
N THR A 305 -20.94 -15.91 13.68
CA THR A 305 -21.71 -16.77 14.60
C THR A 305 -22.38 -17.92 13.86
N LEU A 306 -22.64 -17.75 12.56
CA LEU A 306 -23.16 -18.82 11.69
C LEU A 306 -22.06 -19.75 11.18
N GLY A 307 -20.80 -19.29 11.23
CA GLY A 307 -19.62 -20.05 10.79
C GLY A 307 -19.46 -20.14 9.28
N THR A 308 -20.26 -19.40 8.49
CA THR A 308 -20.24 -19.44 7.03
C THR A 308 -20.55 -18.06 6.43
N ASP A 309 -19.91 -17.74 5.29
CA ASP A 309 -20.25 -16.61 4.45
C ASP A 309 -21.42 -16.98 3.54
N SER A 310 -22.57 -16.32 3.72
CA SER A 310 -23.81 -16.63 2.99
C SER A 310 -23.67 -16.40 1.48
N ASN A 311 -22.88 -15.39 1.07
CA ASN A 311 -22.63 -15.09 -0.34
C ASN A 311 -21.82 -16.22 -1.01
N ASP A 312 -20.77 -16.70 -0.35
CA ASP A 312 -19.91 -17.76 -0.88
C ASP A 312 -20.65 -19.10 -0.94
N VAL A 313 -21.46 -19.42 0.07
CA VAL A 313 -22.32 -20.62 0.05
C VAL A 313 -23.25 -20.56 -1.16
N ARG A 314 -23.97 -19.43 -1.35
CA ARG A 314 -24.96 -19.33 -2.44
C ARG A 314 -24.30 -19.33 -3.82
N LYS A 315 -23.17 -18.65 -4.02
CA LYS A 315 -22.41 -18.69 -5.28
C LYS A 315 -22.01 -20.12 -5.63
N LYS A 316 -21.55 -20.89 -4.63
CA LYS A 316 -21.17 -22.28 -4.85
C LYS A 316 -22.36 -23.13 -5.25
N GLU A 317 -23.51 -23.01 -4.56
CA GLU A 317 -24.73 -23.72 -4.93
C GLU A 317 -25.15 -23.43 -6.37
N LEU A 318 -25.15 -22.14 -6.78
CA LEU A 318 -25.48 -21.74 -8.14
C LEU A 318 -24.48 -22.26 -9.17
N LEU A 319 -23.20 -22.27 -8.83
CA LEU A 319 -22.18 -22.83 -9.71
C LEU A 319 -22.40 -24.35 -9.88
N ASP A 320 -22.67 -25.07 -8.80
CA ASP A 320 -22.95 -26.50 -8.84
C ASP A 320 -24.20 -26.81 -9.65
N GLU A 321 -25.25 -25.98 -9.54
CA GLU A 321 -26.48 -26.08 -10.35
C GLU A 321 -26.18 -25.89 -11.86
N VAL A 322 -25.43 -24.84 -12.24
CA VAL A 322 -25.03 -24.58 -13.63
C VAL A 322 -24.17 -25.72 -14.18
N VAL A 323 -23.23 -26.23 -13.39
CA VAL A 323 -22.39 -27.38 -13.77
C VAL A 323 -23.25 -28.64 -14.01
N ALA A 324 -24.21 -28.91 -13.14
CA ALA A 324 -25.12 -30.05 -13.29
C ALA A 324 -25.99 -29.96 -14.55
N ILE A 325 -26.39 -28.75 -14.98
CA ILE A 325 -27.14 -28.55 -16.23
C ILE A 325 -26.28 -28.80 -17.46
N LEU A 326 -24.99 -28.45 -17.40
CA LEU A 326 -24.09 -28.47 -18.55
C LEU A 326 -23.41 -29.84 -18.75
N LEU A 327 -23.23 -30.63 -17.70
CA LEU A 327 -22.59 -31.94 -17.76
C LEU A 327 -23.62 -33.04 -17.95
N LYS A 328 -23.27 -34.07 -18.74
CA LYS A 328 -24.08 -35.29 -18.84
C LYS A 328 -23.88 -36.18 -17.61
N ASP A 329 -24.83 -37.07 -17.40
CA ASP A 329 -24.76 -38.03 -16.29
C ASP A 329 -23.42 -38.79 -16.32
N GLY A 330 -22.70 -38.77 -15.20
CA GLY A 330 -21.40 -39.41 -15.03
C GLY A 330 -20.20 -38.59 -15.46
N GLU A 331 -20.37 -37.38 -16.04
CA GLU A 331 -19.28 -36.45 -16.33
C GLU A 331 -18.95 -35.59 -15.10
N SER A 332 -17.68 -35.22 -14.95
CA SER A 332 -17.21 -34.31 -13.93
C SER A 332 -16.21 -33.30 -14.49
N LEU A 333 -16.15 -32.10 -13.91
CA LEU A 333 -15.15 -31.11 -14.25
C LEU A 333 -13.74 -31.59 -13.86
N SER A 334 -12.78 -31.35 -14.76
CA SER A 334 -11.36 -31.49 -14.42
C SER A 334 -10.95 -30.48 -13.33
N GLU A 335 -9.90 -30.77 -12.60
CA GLU A 335 -9.37 -29.84 -11.59
C GLU A 335 -8.94 -28.48 -12.20
N GLU A 336 -8.48 -28.48 -13.44
CA GLU A 336 -8.17 -27.23 -14.17
C GLU A 336 -9.43 -26.41 -14.46
N GLN A 337 -10.51 -27.06 -14.91
CA GLN A 337 -11.80 -26.41 -15.14
C GLN A 337 -12.39 -25.85 -13.85
N LYS A 338 -12.36 -26.62 -12.75
CA LYS A 338 -12.80 -26.16 -11.43
C LYS A 338 -12.03 -24.90 -11.00
N LYS A 339 -10.69 -24.90 -11.13
CA LYS A 339 -9.85 -23.74 -10.82
C LYS A 339 -10.18 -22.52 -11.70
N LYS A 340 -10.45 -22.71 -12.99
CA LYS A 340 -10.85 -21.62 -13.90
C LYS A 340 -12.21 -21.04 -13.51
N LEU A 341 -13.18 -21.87 -13.15
CA LEU A 341 -14.50 -21.45 -12.70
C LEU A 341 -14.42 -20.68 -11.38
N GLN A 342 -13.64 -21.15 -10.40
CA GLN A 342 -13.43 -20.47 -9.13
C GLN A 342 -12.76 -19.09 -9.29
N LYS A 343 -12.02 -18.86 -10.38
CA LYS A 343 -11.39 -17.57 -10.71
C LYS A 343 -12.22 -16.73 -11.68
N SER A 344 -13.41 -17.20 -12.08
CA SER A 344 -14.27 -16.47 -13.01
C SER A 344 -14.95 -15.28 -12.32
N GLN A 345 -15.36 -14.27 -13.11
CA GLN A 345 -16.13 -13.12 -12.63
C GLN A 345 -17.46 -13.50 -11.97
N PHE A 346 -18.00 -14.68 -12.27
CA PHE A 346 -19.18 -15.22 -11.59
C PHE A 346 -18.95 -15.33 -10.07
N MET A 347 -17.73 -15.70 -9.65
CA MET A 347 -17.38 -15.82 -8.24
C MET A 347 -17.10 -14.46 -7.57
N ASP A 348 -17.04 -13.37 -8.34
CA ASP A 348 -16.92 -12.01 -7.81
C ASP A 348 -18.32 -11.38 -7.52
N ALA A 349 -19.43 -12.12 -7.73
CA ALA A 349 -20.80 -11.69 -7.42
C ALA A 349 -20.98 -11.40 -5.92
N LEU A 350 -21.63 -10.29 -5.57
CA LEU A 350 -21.82 -9.80 -4.20
C LEU A 350 -23.30 -9.76 -3.76
N GLU A 351 -24.20 -10.19 -4.63
CA GLU A 351 -25.65 -9.98 -4.53
C GLU A 351 -26.31 -10.81 -3.44
N TYR A 352 -25.71 -11.89 -3.01
CA TYR A 352 -26.29 -12.85 -2.06
C TYR A 352 -25.82 -12.65 -0.62
N GLY A 353 -24.97 -11.65 -0.39
CA GLY A 353 -24.45 -11.32 0.93
C GLY A 353 -25.51 -10.72 1.85
N ARG A 354 -25.50 -11.11 3.12
CA ARG A 354 -26.34 -10.52 4.16
C ARG A 354 -25.78 -9.21 4.70
N ILE A 355 -24.50 -8.97 4.46
CA ILE A 355 -23.77 -7.82 4.95
C ILE A 355 -24.12 -6.59 4.12
N VAL A 356 -24.49 -5.50 4.79
CA VAL A 356 -24.60 -4.17 4.16
C VAL A 356 -23.20 -3.59 4.09
N HIS A 357 -22.76 -3.18 2.90
CA HIS A 357 -21.45 -2.55 2.74
C HIS A 357 -21.34 -1.25 3.54
N ALA A 358 -20.12 -0.86 3.90
CA ALA A 358 -19.89 0.29 4.78
C ALA A 358 -20.49 1.61 4.25
N GLU A 359 -20.37 1.85 2.94
CA GLU A 359 -20.93 3.02 2.27
C GLU A 359 -22.46 3.03 2.34
N MET A 360 -23.09 1.88 2.05
CA MET A 360 -24.53 1.73 2.14
C MET A 360 -25.02 1.82 3.59
N SER A 361 -24.27 1.29 4.55
CA SER A 361 -24.55 1.41 5.99
C SER A 361 -24.57 2.88 6.41
N ALA A 362 -23.55 3.66 6.02
CA ALA A 362 -23.49 5.09 6.32
C ALA A 362 -24.64 5.87 5.66
N LEU A 363 -24.96 5.59 4.39
CA LEU A 363 -26.07 6.23 3.67
C LEU A 363 -27.43 5.86 4.30
N SER A 364 -27.64 4.61 4.66
CA SER A 364 -28.89 4.13 5.29
C SER A 364 -29.10 4.76 6.67
N ASP A 365 -28.03 4.89 7.47
CA ASP A 365 -28.11 5.53 8.77
C ASP A 365 -28.40 7.04 8.64
N ALA A 366 -27.76 7.72 7.69
CA ALA A 366 -28.09 9.12 7.40
C ALA A 366 -29.57 9.29 7.00
N ALA A 367 -30.06 8.45 6.08
CA ALA A 367 -31.44 8.46 5.63
C ALA A 367 -32.42 8.19 6.78
N ARG A 368 -32.16 7.15 7.59
CA ARG A 368 -32.99 6.78 8.74
C ARG A 368 -33.07 7.88 9.80
N LEU A 369 -31.99 8.62 9.98
CA LEU A 369 -31.88 9.72 10.96
C LEU A 369 -32.34 11.09 10.39
N GLY A 370 -32.70 11.15 9.11
CA GLY A 370 -33.12 12.40 8.45
C GLY A 370 -31.97 13.38 8.23
N ILE A 371 -30.74 12.89 8.11
CA ILE A 371 -29.55 13.73 7.90
C ILE A 371 -29.25 13.82 6.41
N SER A 372 -29.28 15.03 5.85
CA SER A 372 -28.94 15.25 4.45
C SER A 372 -27.46 15.01 4.20
N VAL A 373 -27.16 14.23 3.16
CA VAL A 373 -25.80 13.98 2.64
C VAL A 373 -25.55 14.70 1.32
N GLN A 374 -26.50 15.50 0.85
CA GLN A 374 -26.44 16.25 -0.40
C GLN A 374 -25.16 17.09 -0.47
N ALA A 375 -24.46 17.00 -1.61
CA ALA A 375 -23.18 17.65 -1.88
C ALA A 375 -22.05 17.31 -0.87
N GLY A 376 -22.23 16.26 -0.06
CA GLY A 376 -21.27 15.81 0.94
C GLY A 376 -20.09 15.07 0.34
N THR A 377 -19.12 14.75 1.21
CA THR A 377 -17.95 13.90 0.90
C THR A 377 -18.06 12.59 1.65
N LEU A 378 -17.95 11.47 0.94
CA LEU A 378 -17.87 10.14 1.50
C LEU A 378 -16.41 9.67 1.50
N PHE A 379 -15.91 9.28 2.66
CA PHE A 379 -14.62 8.63 2.83
C PHE A 379 -14.84 7.12 2.96
N CYS A 380 -14.06 6.33 2.24
CA CYS A 380 -14.13 4.87 2.32
C CYS A 380 -12.73 4.27 2.37
N THR A 381 -12.54 3.26 3.23
CA THR A 381 -11.24 2.58 3.36
C THR A 381 -10.87 1.78 2.11
N THR A 382 -11.85 1.41 1.28
CA THR A 382 -11.62 0.79 -0.04
C THR A 382 -12.38 1.53 -1.13
N PHE A 383 -11.97 1.36 -2.39
CA PHE A 383 -12.72 1.90 -3.54
C PHE A 383 -14.12 1.28 -3.59
N PRO A 384 -15.20 2.06 -3.68
CA PRO A 384 -16.56 1.54 -3.70
C PRO A 384 -16.81 0.57 -4.86
N CYS A 385 -17.50 -0.54 -4.58
CA CYS A 385 -17.95 -1.43 -5.64
C CYS A 385 -19.08 -0.76 -6.45
N HIS A 386 -19.40 -1.33 -7.62
CA HIS A 386 -20.45 -0.81 -8.50
C HIS A 386 -21.84 -0.75 -7.83
N MET A 387 -22.12 -1.68 -6.90
CA MET A 387 -23.34 -1.67 -6.11
C MET A 387 -23.42 -0.44 -5.19
N CYS A 388 -22.33 -0.11 -4.48
CA CYS A 388 -22.28 1.08 -3.63
C CYS A 388 -22.28 2.36 -4.46
N SER A 389 -21.59 2.38 -5.61
CA SER A 389 -21.45 3.56 -6.45
C SER A 389 -22.81 4.10 -6.93
N LYS A 390 -23.74 3.24 -7.36
CA LYS A 390 -25.09 3.68 -7.74
C LYS A 390 -25.87 4.34 -6.59
N HIS A 391 -25.70 3.85 -5.35
CA HIS A 391 -26.37 4.45 -4.17
C HIS A 391 -25.70 5.76 -3.77
N ILE A 392 -24.38 5.87 -3.90
CA ILE A 392 -23.63 7.11 -3.68
C ILE A 392 -24.10 8.20 -4.65
N VAL A 393 -24.21 7.87 -5.95
CA VAL A 393 -24.73 8.78 -6.97
C VAL A 393 -26.17 9.19 -6.65
N ALA A 394 -27.06 8.23 -6.37
CA ALA A 394 -28.47 8.48 -6.08
C ALA A 394 -28.70 9.31 -4.82
N SER A 395 -27.79 9.27 -3.84
CA SER A 395 -27.89 10.04 -2.59
C SER A 395 -27.44 11.49 -2.70
N GLY A 396 -26.87 11.90 -3.84
CA GLY A 396 -26.38 13.27 -4.07
C GLY A 396 -25.04 13.60 -3.42
N ILE A 397 -24.23 12.61 -3.07
CA ILE A 397 -22.82 12.80 -2.68
C ILE A 397 -22.07 13.45 -3.84
N ALA A 398 -21.24 14.47 -3.56
CA ALA A 398 -20.45 15.16 -4.58
C ALA A 398 -19.05 14.52 -4.76
N LYS A 399 -18.48 13.97 -3.70
CA LYS A 399 -17.11 13.46 -3.71
C LYS A 399 -16.96 12.18 -2.91
N VAL A 400 -16.17 11.25 -3.42
CA VAL A 400 -15.70 10.05 -2.72
C VAL A 400 -14.19 10.11 -2.59
N VAL A 401 -13.68 9.86 -1.39
CA VAL A 401 -12.24 9.70 -1.12
C VAL A 401 -11.99 8.26 -0.68
N PHE A 402 -11.15 7.53 -1.40
CA PHE A 402 -10.84 6.13 -1.10
C PHE A 402 -9.36 5.94 -0.78
N LEU A 403 -9.05 4.98 0.11
CA LEU A 403 -7.66 4.65 0.48
C LEU A 403 -7.11 3.51 -0.36
N GLU A 404 -7.82 2.39 -0.42
CA GLU A 404 -7.41 1.20 -1.17
C GLU A 404 -8.02 1.23 -2.58
N PRO A 405 -7.19 1.24 -3.65
CA PRO A 405 -7.70 1.06 -5.00
C PRO A 405 -8.28 -0.36 -5.18
N TYR A 406 -9.42 -0.46 -5.85
CA TYR A 406 -10.06 -1.75 -6.15
C TYR A 406 -10.23 -1.93 -7.66
N PRO A 407 -9.25 -2.51 -8.34
CA PRO A 407 -9.23 -2.60 -9.81
C PRO A 407 -10.32 -3.50 -10.39
N LYS A 408 -10.93 -4.40 -9.59
CA LYS A 408 -12.04 -5.27 -10.03
C LYS A 408 -13.41 -4.60 -9.96
N SER A 409 -13.51 -3.37 -9.48
CA SER A 409 -14.79 -2.65 -9.44
C SER A 409 -15.24 -2.31 -10.85
N LEU A 410 -16.48 -2.66 -11.18
CA LEU A 410 -17.11 -2.32 -12.45
C LEU A 410 -17.68 -0.88 -12.47
N THR A 411 -17.32 -0.05 -11.50
CA THR A 411 -17.84 1.33 -11.39
C THR A 411 -17.51 2.17 -12.62
N SER A 412 -16.28 2.07 -13.15
CA SER A 412 -15.88 2.78 -14.37
C SER A 412 -16.68 2.38 -15.61
N ASP A 413 -17.10 1.12 -15.68
CA ASP A 413 -17.77 0.57 -16.86
C ASP A 413 -19.29 0.81 -16.79
N LEU A 414 -19.87 0.63 -15.61
CA LEU A 414 -21.34 0.71 -15.41
C LEU A 414 -21.85 2.13 -15.10
N HIS A 415 -20.97 3.01 -14.62
CA HIS A 415 -21.36 4.36 -14.13
C HIS A 415 -20.49 5.47 -14.73
N ALA A 416 -19.94 5.29 -15.94
CA ALA A 416 -19.13 6.30 -16.62
C ALA A 416 -19.86 7.62 -16.88
N ASP A 417 -21.20 7.57 -16.99
CA ASP A 417 -22.09 8.74 -17.13
C ASP A 417 -22.12 9.64 -15.90
N SER A 418 -21.99 9.05 -14.70
CA SER A 418 -22.26 9.71 -13.42
C SER A 418 -21.10 9.68 -12.41
N VAL A 419 -20.04 8.90 -12.67
CA VAL A 419 -18.83 8.80 -11.83
C VAL A 419 -17.58 9.22 -12.61
N LYS A 420 -16.79 10.11 -12.02
CA LYS A 420 -15.50 10.54 -12.54
C LYS A 420 -14.39 10.07 -11.59
N ILE A 421 -13.63 9.07 -12.02
CA ILE A 421 -12.45 8.61 -11.28
C ILE A 421 -11.26 9.48 -11.67
N GLU A 422 -10.49 9.97 -10.68
CA GLU A 422 -9.31 10.79 -10.92
C GLU A 422 -8.33 10.09 -11.88
N GLY A 423 -7.94 10.79 -12.93
CA GLY A 423 -6.99 10.30 -13.93
C GLY A 423 -7.57 9.34 -14.96
N THR A 424 -8.89 9.16 -15.03
CA THR A 424 -9.55 8.38 -16.08
C THR A 424 -10.39 9.25 -17.00
N SER A 425 -10.49 8.85 -18.27
CA SER A 425 -11.37 9.47 -19.24
C SER A 425 -12.76 8.83 -19.19
N ARG A 426 -13.81 9.66 -19.28
CA ARG A 426 -15.20 9.21 -19.39
C ARG A 426 -15.72 9.18 -20.82
N GLY A 427 -14.83 9.36 -21.81
CA GLY A 427 -15.21 9.36 -23.23
C GLY A 427 -16.33 10.37 -23.53
N SER A 428 -17.43 9.90 -24.14
CA SER A 428 -18.60 10.73 -24.52
C SER A 428 -19.34 11.37 -23.35
N TYR A 429 -19.10 10.89 -22.12
CA TYR A 429 -19.77 11.42 -20.90
C TYR A 429 -18.96 12.54 -20.22
N GLY A 430 -17.90 13.06 -20.85
CA GLY A 430 -17.02 14.08 -20.26
C GLY A 430 -17.72 15.30 -19.70
N GLU A 431 -18.77 15.77 -20.39
CA GLU A 431 -19.57 16.95 -20.00
C GLU A 431 -20.70 16.67 -19.01
N PHE A 432 -20.97 15.41 -18.68
CA PHE A 432 -22.04 15.07 -17.74
C PHE A 432 -21.62 15.39 -16.32
N ALA A 433 -22.56 15.88 -15.51
CA ALA A 433 -22.36 16.01 -14.07
C ALA A 433 -21.93 14.67 -13.46
N SER A 434 -21.04 14.69 -12.49
CA SER A 434 -20.52 13.45 -11.92
C SER A 434 -20.06 13.59 -10.48
N VAL A 435 -20.13 12.49 -9.75
CA VAL A 435 -19.47 12.33 -8.46
C VAL A 435 -17.97 12.13 -8.69
N GLU A 436 -17.13 12.89 -8.00
CA GLU A 436 -15.69 12.76 -8.11
C GLU A 436 -15.18 11.67 -7.17
N PHE A 437 -14.48 10.66 -7.71
CA PHE A 437 -13.79 9.62 -6.96
C PHE A 437 -12.29 9.91 -6.99
N THR A 438 -11.72 10.24 -5.82
CA THR A 438 -10.32 10.66 -5.69
C THR A 438 -9.59 9.77 -4.68
N PRO A 439 -8.32 9.44 -4.93
CA PRO A 439 -7.52 8.72 -3.95
C PRO A 439 -7.22 9.59 -2.74
N PHE A 440 -7.08 8.94 -1.59
CA PHE A 440 -6.58 9.58 -0.37
C PHE A 440 -5.10 9.95 -0.50
N PHE A 441 -4.70 11.05 0.12
CA PHE A 441 -3.30 11.38 0.37
C PHE A 441 -3.14 12.10 1.71
N GLY A 442 -1.96 11.97 2.31
CA GLY A 442 -1.64 12.49 3.64
C GLY A 442 -1.27 11.38 4.63
N ILE A 443 -1.31 11.69 5.92
CA ILE A 443 -1.05 10.74 7.00
C ILE A 443 -2.22 9.75 7.09
N THR A 444 -1.92 8.46 6.96
CA THR A 444 -2.96 7.43 7.00
C THR A 444 -3.45 7.17 8.42
N PRO A 445 -4.61 6.50 8.59
CA PRO A 445 -5.12 6.09 9.89
C PRO A 445 -4.11 5.30 10.72
N ARG A 446 -3.19 4.57 10.08
CA ARG A 446 -2.17 3.75 10.73
C ARG A 446 -1.26 4.54 11.67
N ARG A 447 -0.88 5.77 11.29
CA ARG A 447 0.02 6.65 12.06
C ARG A 447 -0.67 7.90 12.57
N TYR A 448 -1.97 8.02 12.35
CA TYR A 448 -2.72 9.23 12.69
C TYR A 448 -2.52 9.68 14.14
N ARG A 449 -2.70 8.76 15.09
CA ARG A 449 -2.56 9.06 16.51
C ARG A 449 -1.14 9.46 16.88
N GLU A 450 -0.14 8.78 16.35
CA GLU A 450 1.27 9.05 16.65
C GLU A 450 1.69 10.44 16.17
N PHE A 451 1.25 10.86 14.99
CA PHE A 451 1.64 12.14 14.41
C PHE A 451 0.83 13.31 14.92
N PHE A 452 -0.42 13.12 15.33
CA PHE A 452 -1.29 14.24 15.74
C PHE A 452 -1.51 14.35 17.25
N PHE A 453 -1.18 13.34 18.03
CA PHE A 453 -1.24 13.46 19.49
C PHE A 453 -0.13 14.39 20.02
N ARG A 454 -0.51 15.37 20.83
CA ARG A 454 0.41 16.36 21.45
C ARG A 454 0.08 16.52 22.93
N ALA A 455 1.08 16.29 23.78
CA ALA A 455 0.90 16.35 25.23
C ALA A 455 0.77 17.79 25.74
N LYS A 456 1.67 18.69 25.33
CA LYS A 456 1.73 20.07 25.82
C LYS A 456 2.01 21.04 24.66
N ARG A 457 1.19 22.10 24.53
CA ARG A 457 1.34 23.14 23.49
C ARG A 457 1.53 24.53 24.05
N LYS A 458 1.50 24.71 25.38
CA LYS A 458 1.69 26.01 26.02
C LYS A 458 2.60 25.93 27.22
N ASP A 459 3.30 27.01 27.50
CA ASP A 459 4.00 27.26 28.76
C ASP A 459 3.46 28.56 29.36
N GLY A 460 2.85 28.46 30.55
CA GLY A 460 2.02 29.53 31.08
C GLY A 460 0.90 29.89 30.09
N HIS A 461 0.92 31.14 29.60
CA HIS A 461 -0.02 31.68 28.60
C HIS A 461 0.48 31.61 27.16
N ASN A 462 1.77 31.34 26.98
CA ASN A 462 2.42 31.41 25.68
C ASN A 462 2.38 30.06 24.94
N TYR A 463 2.25 30.12 23.62
CA TYR A 463 2.42 28.98 22.74
C TYR A 463 3.90 28.56 22.72
N ILE A 464 4.15 27.25 22.84
CA ILE A 464 5.50 26.70 22.68
C ILE A 464 5.76 26.54 21.18
N GLU A 465 6.58 27.44 20.63
CA GLU A 465 6.95 27.34 19.23
C GLU A 465 7.79 26.09 18.94
N TYR A 466 7.55 25.53 17.75
CA TYR A 466 8.36 24.42 17.27
C TYR A 466 9.78 24.88 16.96
N ASN A 467 10.74 24.30 17.66
CA ASN A 467 12.15 24.63 17.45
C ASN A 467 12.73 23.85 16.25
N LYS A 468 12.81 24.51 15.09
CA LYS A 468 13.40 23.92 13.88
C LYS A 468 14.89 23.59 14.03
N GLY A 469 15.60 24.25 14.93
CA GLY A 469 17.04 24.03 15.18
C GLY A 469 17.35 22.75 15.97
N GLU A 470 16.41 22.31 16.81
CA GLU A 470 16.52 21.09 17.64
C GLU A 470 15.26 20.23 17.49
N PRO A 471 15.04 19.67 16.30
CA PRO A 471 13.86 18.85 16.04
C PRO A 471 13.90 17.57 16.88
N ARG A 472 12.78 17.25 17.51
CA ARG A 472 12.62 16.00 18.27
C ARG A 472 11.90 14.98 17.40
N LEU A 473 12.58 13.90 17.07
CA LEU A 473 11.97 12.78 16.39
C LEU A 473 10.83 12.19 17.23
N MET A 474 9.63 12.03 16.64
CA MET A 474 8.46 11.49 17.35
C MET A 474 8.47 9.96 17.47
N ILE A 475 9.37 9.30 16.76
CA ILE A 475 9.57 7.86 16.88
C ILE A 475 10.37 7.57 18.17
N PRO A 476 9.94 6.60 18.99
CA PRO A 476 10.67 6.24 20.20
C PRO A 476 12.12 5.87 19.90
N ASP A 477 13.03 6.40 20.70
CA ASP A 477 14.45 6.05 20.63
C ASP A 477 14.68 4.73 21.35
N ALA A 478 14.37 3.63 20.68
CA ALA A 478 14.82 2.31 21.08
C ALA A 478 16.19 2.09 20.43
N GLY A 479 17.22 1.83 21.22
CA GLY A 479 18.55 1.55 20.70
C GLY A 479 18.54 0.45 19.61
N PRO A 480 19.62 0.23 18.85
CA PRO A 480 19.63 -0.60 17.65
C PRO A 480 19.61 -2.11 17.97
N TYR A 481 18.58 -2.56 18.67
CA TYR A 481 18.33 -3.99 18.94
C TYR A 481 18.26 -4.80 17.64
N TYR A 482 17.92 -4.15 16.53
CA TYR A 482 17.82 -4.75 15.21
C TYR A 482 19.19 -5.09 14.59
N ALA A 483 20.28 -4.45 14.94
CA ALA A 483 21.59 -4.71 14.32
C ALA A 483 22.01 -6.20 14.40
N ARG A 484 21.78 -6.85 15.56
CA ARG A 484 22.02 -8.29 15.70
C ARG A 484 21.05 -9.14 14.89
N ARG A 485 19.79 -8.70 14.78
CA ARG A 485 18.77 -9.38 13.97
C ARG A 485 19.04 -9.23 12.47
N GLU A 486 19.53 -8.07 12.04
CA GLU A 486 20.01 -7.83 10.68
C GLU A 486 21.12 -8.81 10.29
N GLY A 487 22.16 -8.94 11.12
CA GLY A 487 23.25 -9.88 10.87
C GLY A 487 22.74 -11.31 10.66
N LYS A 488 21.88 -11.80 11.57
CA LYS A 488 21.29 -13.14 11.43
C LYS A 488 20.45 -13.30 10.15
N ALA A 489 19.68 -12.26 9.76
CA ALA A 489 18.86 -12.32 8.55
C ALA A 489 19.75 -12.38 7.29
N VAL A 490 20.83 -11.62 7.26
CA VAL A 490 21.80 -11.62 6.16
C VAL A 490 22.56 -12.95 6.08
N GLU A 491 23.04 -13.49 7.20
CA GLU A 491 23.67 -14.82 7.28
C GLU A 491 22.75 -15.90 6.72
N ALA A 492 21.50 -15.95 7.19
CA ALA A 492 20.51 -16.91 6.69
C ALA A 492 20.21 -16.77 5.20
N LEU A 493 20.24 -15.55 4.65
CA LEU A 493 20.09 -15.32 3.21
C LEU A 493 21.28 -15.89 2.44
N MET A 494 22.49 -15.63 2.90
CA MET A 494 23.72 -16.12 2.24
C MET A 494 23.81 -17.64 2.26
N GLU A 495 23.41 -18.27 3.36
CA GLU A 495 23.33 -19.74 3.46
C GLU A 495 22.33 -20.32 2.47
N ARG A 496 21.15 -19.69 2.31
CA ARG A 496 20.14 -20.14 1.33
C ARG A 496 20.64 -20.00 -0.10
N ILE A 497 21.27 -18.90 -0.46
CA ILE A 497 21.87 -18.69 -1.79
C ILE A 497 22.94 -19.75 -2.05
N SER A 498 23.83 -20.01 -1.12
CA SER A 498 24.89 -21.02 -1.22
C SER A 498 24.32 -22.42 -1.38
N SER A 499 23.34 -22.78 -0.56
CA SER A 499 22.64 -24.07 -0.63
C SER A 499 21.85 -24.26 -1.93
N PHE A 500 21.27 -23.18 -2.46
CA PHE A 500 20.59 -23.20 -3.75
C PHE A 500 21.57 -23.46 -4.89
N ARG A 501 22.72 -22.78 -4.90
CA ARG A 501 23.77 -22.97 -5.91
C ARG A 501 24.32 -24.40 -5.90
N LEU A 502 24.57 -24.97 -4.73
CA LEU A 502 25.05 -26.35 -4.59
C LEU A 502 24.06 -27.38 -5.18
N ARG A 503 22.75 -27.13 -5.04
CA ARG A 503 21.70 -28.01 -5.61
C ARG A 503 21.62 -27.95 -7.14
N GLN A 504 22.05 -26.86 -7.77
CA GLN A 504 22.06 -26.75 -9.24
C GLN A 504 23.19 -27.53 -9.92
N GLY A 505 24.20 -27.99 -9.15
CA GLY A 505 25.36 -28.67 -9.67
C GLY A 505 26.33 -27.77 -10.49
N PRO A 506 27.51 -28.27 -10.89
CA PRO A 506 28.37 -27.53 -11.80
C PRO A 506 27.66 -27.42 -13.16
N LYS A 507 27.60 -26.22 -13.74
CA LYS A 507 27.21 -26.06 -15.13
C LYS A 507 28.13 -26.89 -15.99
N GLU A 508 27.63 -27.87 -16.75
CA GLU A 508 28.37 -28.44 -17.86
C GLU A 508 28.72 -27.27 -18.82
N GLU A 509 29.99 -26.90 -18.86
CA GLU A 509 30.51 -26.05 -19.92
C GLU A 509 30.23 -26.79 -21.24
N LYS A 510 29.24 -26.35 -21.97
CA LYS A 510 29.10 -26.75 -23.36
C LYS A 510 30.28 -26.15 -24.11
N LEU A 511 31.27 -27.02 -24.38
CA LEU A 511 32.31 -26.81 -25.37
C LEU A 511 31.75 -26.50 -26.75
#